data_18b9bed3c29a87bbed27e1f229f67c93
#
_entry.id   18b9bed3c29a87bbed27e1f229f67c93
#
_cell.length_a   1.000
_cell.length_b   1.000
_cell.length_c   1.000
_cell.angle_alpha   90.00
_cell.angle_beta   90.00
_cell.angle_gamma   90.00
#
_symmetry.space_group_name_H-M   'P 1'
#
loop_
_entity.id
_entity.type
_entity.pdbx_description
1 polymer ?
#
loop_
_entity_poly.entity_id
_entity_poly.type
_entity_poly.pdbx_seq_one_letter_code
_entity_poly.pdbx_strand_id
1 'polypeptide(L)'
;GGELIGVNTETLDGNADAIATAKKILESKGVTYRNIYFDSSSEAAKFALNIMAFPTTYVFDRNGNVVGEPLLGGIDNPSNLERLQQTIADAIAADASNAVSADAIPADALPAGAVVTGK
;
A
#
# COMPACT_ATOMS: atom_id res chain seq x y z
N GLY A 1 12.91 -2.20 7.48
CA GLY A 1 12.41 -2.33 6.17
C GLY A 1 10.93 -2.16 6.02
N GLY A 2 10.55 -1.61 4.91
CA GLY A 2 9.17 -1.49 4.47
C GLY A 2 8.88 -2.39 3.29
N GLU A 3 7.62 -2.51 2.95
CA GLU A 3 7.15 -3.23 1.78
C GLU A 3 6.19 -2.35 0.99
N LEU A 4 6.32 -2.36 -0.33
CA LEU A 4 5.35 -1.77 -1.26
C LEU A 4 4.43 -2.88 -1.77
N ILE A 5 3.13 -2.66 -1.64
CA ILE A 5 2.11 -3.59 -2.14
C ILE A 5 1.19 -2.83 -3.08
N GLY A 6 1.03 -3.33 -4.30
CA GLY A 6 0.04 -2.84 -5.24
C GLY A 6 -1.30 -3.55 -5.03
N VAL A 7 -2.37 -2.78 -5.08
CA VAL A 7 -3.74 -3.32 -5.03
C VAL A 7 -4.45 -2.94 -6.32
N ASN A 8 -4.99 -3.94 -7.01
CA ASN A 8 -5.70 -3.75 -8.26
C ASN A 8 -7.19 -3.95 -8.05
N THR A 9 -8.00 -2.97 -8.44
CA THR A 9 -9.45 -3.00 -8.29
C THR A 9 -10.18 -3.62 -9.49
N GLU A 10 -9.49 -3.84 -10.61
CA GLU A 10 -10.05 -4.47 -11.80
C GLU A 10 -9.94 -5.99 -11.81
N THR A 11 -9.10 -6.54 -10.91
CA THR A 11 -8.83 -7.98 -10.82
C THR A 11 -9.53 -8.65 -9.63
N LEU A 12 -10.59 -8.04 -9.12
CA LEU A 12 -11.38 -8.62 -8.04
C LEU A 12 -11.84 -10.05 -8.40
N ASP A 13 -11.95 -10.88 -7.38
CA ASP A 13 -12.35 -12.29 -7.49
C ASP A 13 -11.45 -13.15 -8.39
N GLY A 14 -10.28 -12.64 -8.75
CA GLY A 14 -9.32 -13.38 -9.55
C GLY A 14 -9.71 -13.55 -11.02
N ASN A 15 -10.39 -12.57 -11.61
CA ASN A 15 -10.72 -12.60 -13.03
C ASN A 15 -9.47 -12.83 -13.89
N ALA A 16 -9.42 -13.94 -14.61
CA ALA A 16 -8.24 -14.42 -15.33
C ALA A 16 -7.79 -13.45 -16.45
N ASP A 17 -8.74 -12.89 -17.20
CA ASP A 17 -8.44 -11.98 -18.31
C ASP A 17 -7.91 -10.62 -17.78
N ALA A 18 -8.54 -10.12 -16.72
CA ALA A 18 -8.09 -8.90 -16.06
C ALA A 18 -6.71 -9.07 -15.44
N ILE A 19 -6.44 -10.21 -14.81
CA ILE A 19 -5.12 -10.54 -14.26
C ILE A 19 -4.07 -10.61 -15.38
N ALA A 20 -4.37 -11.25 -16.49
CA ALA A 20 -3.45 -11.36 -17.63
C ALA A 20 -3.10 -9.95 -18.18
N THR A 21 -4.09 -9.08 -18.31
CA THR A 21 -3.89 -7.69 -18.74
C THR A 21 -3.04 -6.92 -17.74
N ALA A 22 -3.36 -7.01 -16.44
CA ALA A 22 -2.60 -6.35 -15.39
C ALA A 22 -1.14 -6.81 -15.36
N LYS A 23 -0.88 -8.10 -15.47
CA LYS A 23 0.48 -8.66 -15.53
C LYS A 23 1.29 -8.07 -16.68
N LYS A 24 0.73 -7.98 -17.86
CA LYS A 24 1.41 -7.38 -19.03
C LYS A 24 1.80 -5.93 -18.76
N ILE A 25 0.91 -5.15 -18.14
CA ILE A 25 1.20 -3.75 -17.79
C ILE A 25 2.32 -3.69 -16.76
N LEU A 26 2.24 -4.47 -15.69
CA LEU A 26 3.25 -4.50 -14.64
C LEU A 26 4.62 -4.91 -15.18
N GLU A 27 4.68 -5.94 -16.01
CA GLU A 27 5.91 -6.39 -16.67
C GLU A 27 6.49 -5.30 -17.57
N SER A 28 5.65 -4.63 -18.36
CA SER A 28 6.09 -3.54 -19.24
C SER A 28 6.67 -2.35 -18.49
N LYS A 29 6.28 -2.16 -17.24
CA LYS A 29 6.77 -1.08 -16.36
C LYS A 29 7.89 -1.53 -15.42
N GLY A 30 8.34 -2.77 -15.50
CA GLY A 30 9.41 -3.31 -14.66
C GLY A 30 9.02 -3.42 -13.19
N VAL A 31 7.74 -3.61 -12.88
CA VAL A 31 7.26 -3.72 -11.51
C VAL A 31 7.64 -5.08 -10.92
N THR A 32 8.34 -5.06 -9.80
CA THR A 32 8.82 -6.26 -9.11
C THR A 32 8.19 -6.46 -7.73
N TYR A 33 7.53 -5.44 -7.20
CA TYR A 33 6.83 -5.55 -5.92
C TYR A 33 5.53 -6.35 -6.04
N ARG A 34 5.08 -6.89 -4.93
CA ARG A 34 3.87 -7.71 -4.84
C ARG A 34 2.63 -6.90 -5.19
N ASN A 35 1.76 -7.50 -6.01
CA ASN A 35 0.44 -6.97 -6.33
C ASN A 35 -0.61 -7.98 -5.91
N ILE A 36 -1.68 -7.50 -5.29
CA ILE A 36 -2.76 -8.33 -4.77
C ILE A 36 -4.12 -7.86 -5.28
N TYR A 37 -5.09 -8.72 -5.18
CA TYR A 37 -6.50 -8.40 -5.37
C TYR A 37 -7.30 -8.95 -4.19
N PHE A 38 -8.54 -8.50 -4.06
CA PHE A 38 -9.44 -8.93 -3.01
C PHE A 38 -10.66 -9.66 -3.59
N ASP A 39 -11.27 -10.49 -2.76
CA ASP A 39 -12.62 -11.00 -3.00
C ASP A 39 -13.60 -9.82 -2.91
N SER A 40 -14.51 -9.70 -3.89
CA SER A 40 -15.44 -8.56 -3.98
C SER A 40 -16.37 -8.42 -2.78
N SER A 41 -16.61 -9.49 -2.06
CA SER A 41 -17.43 -9.49 -0.85
C SER A 41 -16.69 -8.99 0.40
N SER A 42 -15.35 -8.88 0.32
CA SER A 42 -14.53 -8.50 1.47
C SER A 42 -14.65 -7.01 1.82
N GLU A 43 -14.41 -6.67 3.08
CA GLU A 43 -14.36 -5.27 3.52
C GLU A 43 -13.19 -4.52 2.85
N ALA A 44 -12.09 -5.21 2.59
CA ALA A 44 -10.95 -4.65 1.88
C ALA A 44 -11.31 -4.26 0.44
N ALA A 45 -12.08 -5.08 -0.26
CA ALA A 45 -12.57 -4.73 -1.60
C ALA A 45 -13.52 -3.54 -1.56
N LYS A 46 -14.43 -3.50 -0.60
CA LYS A 46 -15.34 -2.35 -0.42
C LYS A 46 -14.57 -1.06 -0.19
N PHE A 47 -13.54 -1.10 0.64
CA PHE A 47 -12.65 0.03 0.86
C PHE A 47 -11.96 0.45 -0.45
N ALA A 48 -11.38 -0.49 -1.17
CA ALA A 48 -10.67 -0.22 -2.42
C ALA A 48 -11.59 0.35 -3.50
N LEU A 49 -12.83 -0.14 -3.59
CA LEU A 49 -13.82 0.36 -4.56
C LEU A 49 -14.33 1.78 -4.26
N ASN A 50 -14.18 2.25 -3.02
CA ASN A 50 -14.53 3.62 -2.65
C ASN A 50 -13.44 4.64 -2.99
N ILE A 51 -12.28 4.19 -3.49
CA ILE A 51 -11.21 5.10 -3.93
C ILE A 51 -11.64 5.79 -5.23
N MET A 52 -11.68 7.11 -5.19
CA MET A 52 -12.21 7.95 -6.28
C MET A 52 -11.14 8.44 -7.25
N ALA A 53 -9.88 8.31 -6.90
CA ALA A 53 -8.75 8.76 -7.73
C ALA A 53 -7.69 7.67 -7.81
N PHE A 54 -7.08 7.51 -8.98
CA PHE A 54 -6.03 6.52 -9.22
C PHE A 54 -4.80 7.18 -9.84
N PRO A 55 -3.61 6.78 -9.38
CA PRO A 55 -3.36 5.97 -8.21
C PRO A 55 -3.62 6.70 -6.90
N THR A 56 -3.90 5.97 -5.84
CA THR A 56 -3.93 6.47 -4.47
C THR A 56 -2.98 5.65 -3.61
N THR A 57 -2.17 6.31 -2.79
CA THR A 57 -1.18 5.66 -1.93
C THR A 57 -1.53 5.88 -0.47
N TYR A 58 -1.55 4.79 0.28
CA TYR A 58 -1.68 4.80 1.75
C TYR A 58 -0.39 4.28 2.38
N VAL A 59 -0.02 4.86 3.52
CA VAL A 59 1.06 4.35 4.35
C VAL A 59 0.46 3.73 5.60
N PHE A 60 0.89 2.52 5.94
CA PHE A 60 0.47 1.82 7.15
C PHE A 60 1.67 1.59 8.06
N ASP A 61 1.44 1.71 9.36
CA ASP A 61 2.41 1.28 10.36
C ASP A 61 2.39 -0.25 10.52
N ARG A 62 3.27 -0.78 11.35
CA ARG A 62 3.35 -2.23 11.60
C ARG A 62 2.11 -2.81 12.30
N ASN A 63 1.27 -1.96 12.89
CA ASN A 63 0.03 -2.36 13.55
C ASN A 63 -1.18 -2.32 12.59
N GLY A 64 -0.96 -1.92 11.33
CA GLY A 64 -2.01 -1.81 10.33
C GLY A 64 -2.80 -0.50 10.39
N ASN A 65 -2.32 0.49 11.10
CA ASN A 65 -2.95 1.81 11.15
C ASN A 65 -2.45 2.69 10.00
N VAL A 66 -3.36 3.45 9.41
CA VAL A 66 -3.00 4.43 8.38
C VAL A 66 -2.20 5.56 9.02
N VAL A 67 -1.07 5.90 8.42
CA VAL A 67 -0.22 7.02 8.84
C VAL A 67 -0.36 8.15 7.84
N GLY A 68 -0.72 9.34 8.34
CA GLY A 68 -0.90 10.53 7.50
C GLY A 68 -2.15 10.47 6.62
N GLU A 69 -2.21 11.39 5.68
CA GLU A 69 -3.29 11.48 4.72
C GLU A 69 -3.02 10.64 3.46
N PRO A 70 -4.05 10.08 2.81
CA PRO A 70 -3.86 9.41 1.54
C PRO A 70 -3.25 10.37 0.50
N LEU A 71 -2.36 9.85 -0.33
CA LEU A 71 -1.76 10.59 -1.42
C LEU A 71 -2.55 10.33 -2.71
N LEU A 72 -3.24 11.34 -3.20
CA LEU A 72 -4.01 11.26 -4.43
C LEU A 72 -3.12 11.63 -5.62
N GLY A 73 -3.16 10.80 -6.66
CA GLY A 73 -2.33 10.96 -7.85
C GLY A 73 -0.98 10.27 -7.75
N GLY A 74 -0.22 10.37 -8.84
CA GLY A 74 1.06 9.68 -8.97
C GLY A 74 2.14 10.21 -8.05
N ILE A 75 3.05 9.33 -7.65
CA ILE A 75 4.25 9.68 -6.87
C ILE A 75 5.38 10.21 -7.77
N ASP A 76 5.19 10.24 -9.07
CA ASP A 76 6.03 10.96 -10.02
C ASP A 76 5.89 12.48 -9.87
N ASN A 77 4.80 12.95 -9.25
CA ASN A 77 4.66 14.32 -8.82
C ASN A 77 5.60 14.59 -7.63
N PRO A 78 6.54 15.57 -7.75
CA PRO A 78 7.52 15.83 -6.69
C PRO A 78 6.92 16.12 -5.31
N SER A 79 5.80 16.83 -5.27
CA SER A 79 5.11 17.14 -4.02
C SER A 79 4.55 15.87 -3.35
N ASN A 80 3.97 14.97 -4.12
CA ASN A 80 3.48 13.69 -3.60
C ASN A 80 4.63 12.79 -3.12
N LEU A 81 5.71 12.77 -3.87
CA LEU A 81 6.90 12.00 -3.48
C LEU A 81 7.49 12.51 -2.17
N GLU A 82 7.62 13.83 -2.01
CA GLU A 82 8.11 14.44 -0.78
C GLU A 82 7.22 14.09 0.42
N ARG A 83 5.90 14.22 0.24
CA ARG A 83 4.93 13.85 1.28
C ARG A 83 5.01 12.37 1.63
N LEU A 84 5.15 11.50 0.65
CA LEU A 84 5.32 10.06 0.87
C LEU A 84 6.57 9.78 1.69
N GLN A 85 7.70 10.36 1.31
CA GLN A 85 8.97 10.20 2.02
C GLN A 85 8.87 10.68 3.46
N GLN A 86 8.23 11.82 3.69
CA GLN A 86 8.00 12.35 5.04
C GLN A 86 7.10 11.44 5.86
N THR A 87 6.00 10.96 5.29
CA THR A 87 5.06 10.06 5.98
C THR A 87 5.72 8.75 6.37
N ILE A 88 6.55 8.19 5.49
CA ILE A 88 7.34 6.99 5.79
C ILE A 88 8.34 7.26 6.93
N ALA A 89 9.03 8.39 6.88
CA ALA A 89 9.97 8.78 7.93
C ALA A 89 9.27 8.93 9.29
N ASP A 90 8.08 9.53 9.30
CA ASP A 90 7.26 9.69 10.50
C ASP A 90 6.81 8.33 11.06
N ALA A 91 6.41 7.42 10.20
CA ALA A 91 6.02 6.05 10.59
C ALA A 91 7.21 5.30 11.22
N ILE A 92 8.39 5.40 10.64
CA ILE A 92 9.61 4.78 11.14
C ILE A 92 10.00 5.39 12.49
N ALA A 93 9.94 6.70 12.63
CA ALA A 93 10.26 7.40 13.87
C ALA A 93 9.30 7.01 15.01
N ALA A 94 8.01 6.93 14.72
CA ALA A 94 7.00 6.48 15.68
C ALA A 94 7.21 5.02 16.09
N ASP A 95 7.58 4.16 15.16
CA ASP A 95 7.90 2.76 15.43
C ASP A 95 9.15 2.60 16.31
N ALA A 96 10.20 3.34 16.02
CA ALA A 96 11.42 3.35 16.83
C ALA A 96 11.14 3.82 18.26
N SER A 97 10.28 4.82 18.44
CA SER A 97 9.83 5.32 19.74
C SER A 97 9.05 4.26 20.52
N ASN A 98 8.22 3.46 19.86
CA ASN A 98 7.45 2.38 20.45
C ASN A 98 8.30 1.12 20.71
N ALA A 99 9.38 0.90 19.98
CA ALA A 99 10.27 -0.24 20.11
C ALA A 99 10.96 -0.31 21.48
N VAL A 100 11.09 0.81 22.19
CA VAL A 100 11.69 0.88 23.54
C VAL A 100 10.82 0.14 24.56
N SER A 101 9.52 0.01 24.32
CA SER A 101 8.57 -0.66 25.21
C SER A 101 8.13 -2.03 24.70
N ALA A 102 8.65 -2.48 23.58
CA ALA A 102 8.11 -3.59 22.82
C ALA A 102 8.98 -4.84 22.85
N ASP A 103 9.17 -5.42 24.01
CA ASP A 103 9.61 -6.81 24.12
C ASP A 103 8.59 -7.80 23.53
N ALA A 104 7.53 -7.29 22.90
CA ALA A 104 6.37 -8.07 22.50
C ALA A 104 5.77 -7.68 21.15
N ILE A 105 6.56 -7.21 20.19
CA ILE A 105 6.05 -7.02 18.82
C ILE A 105 5.80 -8.41 18.23
N PRO A 106 4.53 -8.74 17.84
CA PRO A 106 4.25 -10.01 17.17
C PRO A 106 5.07 -10.13 15.89
N ALA A 107 5.60 -11.33 15.64
CA ALA A 107 6.41 -11.59 14.43
C ALA A 107 5.62 -11.42 13.11
N ASP A 108 4.31 -11.39 13.19
CA ASP A 108 3.37 -11.21 12.08
C ASP A 108 2.91 -9.75 11.88
N ALA A 109 3.39 -8.81 12.70
CA ALA A 109 3.10 -7.39 12.53
C ALA A 109 3.68 -6.87 11.22
N LEU A 110 2.93 -6.00 10.52
CA LEU A 110 3.43 -5.33 9.32
C LEU A 110 4.64 -4.47 9.66
N PRO A 111 5.69 -4.48 8.82
CA PRO A 111 6.86 -3.62 9.06
C PRO A 111 6.46 -2.15 8.93
N ALA A 112 7.11 -1.29 9.73
CA ALA A 112 6.95 0.14 9.62
C ALA A 112 7.32 0.62 8.21
N GLY A 113 6.58 1.58 7.67
CA GLY A 113 6.78 2.07 6.32
C GLY A 113 6.14 1.20 5.23
N ALA A 114 5.26 0.28 5.59
CA ALA A 114 4.48 -0.46 4.60
C ALA A 114 3.61 0.51 3.79
N VAL A 115 3.66 0.39 2.47
CA VAL A 115 2.95 1.27 1.55
C VAL A 115 2.02 0.46 0.66
N VAL A 116 0.76 0.88 0.59
CA VAL A 116 -0.24 0.26 -0.28
C VAL A 116 -0.64 1.27 -1.36
N THR A 117 -0.47 0.90 -2.62
CA THR A 117 -0.89 1.72 -3.76
C THR A 117 -2.09 1.08 -4.45
N GLY A 118 -3.14 1.90 -4.68
CA GLY A 118 -4.32 1.51 -5.44
C GLY A 118 -4.21 1.91 -6.91
N LYS A 119 -4.82 1.10 -7.76
CA LYS A 119 -4.86 1.34 -9.20
C LYS A 119 -6.28 1.33 -9.70
#